data_674077130f54fcb3089acd4328beb2da
#
_entry.id   674077130f54fcb3089acd4328beb2da
#
_cell.length_a   1.000
_cell.length_b   1.000
_cell.length_c   1.000
_cell.angle_alpha   90.00
_cell.angle_beta   90.00
_cell.angle_gamma   90.00
#
_symmetry.space_group_name_H-M   'P 1'
#
loop_
_entity.id
_entity.type
_entity.pdbx_description
1 polymer ?
#
loop_
_entity_poly.entity_id
_entity_poly.type
_entity_poly.pdbx_seq_one_letter_code
_entity_poly.pdbx_strand_id
1 'polypeptide(L)'
;TISLLAQHEEKGSLPAILYGNTHLVDNEGHFLRLRRLSPPERLTPDSFLDGMLVCHQSFYVRTDIARQELYDLRYRYSADFDWCIRIIRRATRLGLKIVNTHLVLTDYLNEGLTTRNHRASLLERFRIMAYHYGWIPTIVRHIWFVVRAIIKK
;
A
#
# COMPACT_ATOMS: atom_id res chain seq x y z
N THR A 1 1.40 10.01 -15.28
CA THR A 1 1.01 8.56 -15.25
C THR A 1 0.68 8.05 -16.64
N ILE A 2 -0.14 8.78 -17.43
CA ILE A 2 -0.52 8.37 -18.81
C ILE A 2 0.71 8.26 -19.71
N SER A 3 1.65 9.20 -19.66
CA SER A 3 2.89 9.15 -20.44
C SER A 3 3.77 7.93 -20.10
N LEU A 4 3.82 7.53 -18.83
CA LEU A 4 4.54 6.33 -18.40
C LEU A 4 3.86 5.06 -18.92
N LEU A 5 2.54 5.00 -18.92
CA LEU A 5 1.79 3.88 -19.50
C LEU A 5 2.05 3.77 -21.00
N ALA A 6 2.01 4.89 -21.73
CA ALA A 6 2.30 4.93 -23.17
C ALA A 6 3.70 4.41 -23.49
N GLN A 7 4.74 4.85 -22.73
CA GLN A 7 6.12 4.36 -22.88
C GLN A 7 6.26 2.86 -22.64
N HIS A 8 5.48 2.29 -21.71
CA HIS A 8 5.48 0.86 -21.45
C HIS A 8 4.72 0.06 -22.49
N GLU A 9 3.65 0.65 -23.05
CA GLU A 9 2.88 0.07 -24.16
C GLU A 9 3.73 -0.05 -25.42
N GLU A 10 4.44 1.00 -25.80
CA GLU A 10 5.42 1.00 -26.90
C GLU A 10 6.50 -0.07 -26.75
N LYS A 11 6.89 -0.38 -25.51
CA LYS A 11 7.86 -1.46 -25.19
C LYS A 11 7.24 -2.86 -25.09
N GLY A 12 5.94 -3.00 -25.41
CA GLY A 12 5.22 -4.28 -25.41
C GLY A 12 5.03 -4.95 -24.06
N SER A 13 5.15 -4.21 -22.94
CA SER A 13 4.99 -4.79 -21.60
C SER A 13 4.43 -3.80 -20.59
N LEU A 14 3.11 -3.70 -20.54
CA LEU A 14 2.43 -2.92 -19.50
C LEU A 14 2.72 -3.50 -18.09
N PRO A 15 3.09 -2.65 -17.12
CA PRO A 15 3.27 -3.09 -15.75
C PRO A 15 1.95 -3.59 -15.14
N ALA A 16 2.03 -4.58 -14.27
CA ALA A 16 0.87 -5.05 -13.50
C ALA A 16 0.48 -4.04 -12.42
N ILE A 17 1.47 -3.34 -11.86
CA ILE A 17 1.29 -2.37 -10.79
C ILE A 17 2.13 -1.13 -11.08
N LEU A 18 1.48 0.05 -10.97
CA LEU A 18 2.14 1.34 -10.83
C LEU A 18 1.86 1.90 -9.45
N TYR A 19 2.88 2.40 -8.77
CA TYR A 19 2.71 3.04 -7.45
C TYR A 19 3.57 4.29 -7.32
N GLY A 20 3.24 5.13 -6.36
CA GLY A 20 3.94 6.40 -6.16
C GLY A 20 3.63 7.05 -4.83
N ASN A 21 4.02 8.31 -4.72
CA ASN A 21 3.86 9.14 -3.53
C ASN A 21 2.41 9.62 -3.35
N THR A 22 2.14 10.08 -2.14
CA THR A 22 0.84 10.63 -1.74
C THR A 22 1.07 11.91 -0.94
N HIS A 23 0.44 12.99 -1.34
CA HIS A 23 0.30 14.17 -0.52
C HIS A 23 -0.82 13.98 0.50
N LEU A 24 -0.67 14.58 1.67
CA LEU A 24 -1.77 14.82 2.59
C LEU A 24 -2.22 16.26 2.43
N VAL A 25 -3.52 16.45 2.27
CA VAL A 25 -4.15 17.76 2.07
C VAL A 25 -5.22 18.01 3.13
N ASP A 26 -5.57 19.27 3.35
CA ASP A 26 -6.71 19.69 4.17
C ASP A 26 -8.04 19.60 3.39
N ASN A 27 -9.13 20.06 4.02
CA ASN A 27 -10.48 20.06 3.41
C ASN A 27 -10.61 21.02 2.22
N GLU A 28 -9.71 22.00 2.11
CA GLU A 28 -9.65 22.96 1.00
C GLU A 28 -8.71 22.50 -0.13
N GLY A 29 -8.03 21.36 0.07
CA GLY A 29 -7.10 20.80 -0.91
C GLY A 29 -5.67 21.37 -0.80
N HIS A 30 -5.35 22.15 0.23
CA HIS A 30 -4.00 22.67 0.42
C HIS A 30 -3.06 21.58 0.91
N PHE A 31 -1.86 21.55 0.37
CA PHE A 31 -0.82 20.62 0.76
C PHE A 31 -0.39 20.85 2.23
N LEU A 32 -0.47 19.79 3.03
CA LEU A 32 -0.03 19.80 4.42
C LEU A 32 1.38 19.19 4.57
N ARG A 33 1.57 18.00 4.04
CA ARG A 33 2.84 17.24 4.11
C ARG A 33 2.80 15.98 3.25
N LEU A 34 3.96 15.38 3.04
CA LEU A 34 4.05 14.02 2.53
C LEU A 34 3.53 13.02 3.55
N ARG A 35 3.06 11.90 3.07
CA ARG A 35 2.68 10.77 3.94
C ARG A 35 3.92 10.27 4.70
N ARG A 36 3.74 9.91 5.98
CA ARG A 36 4.84 9.47 6.86
C ARG A 36 5.57 8.23 6.37
N LEU A 37 4.85 7.29 5.79
CA LEU A 37 5.41 6.11 5.15
C LEU A 37 5.53 6.38 3.67
N SER A 38 6.75 6.33 3.16
CA SER A 38 7.05 6.55 1.74
C SER A 38 7.09 5.23 0.98
N PRO A 39 6.70 5.22 -0.30
CA PRO A 39 6.87 4.07 -1.17
C PRO A 39 8.36 3.67 -1.25
N PRO A 40 8.68 2.37 -1.14
CA PRO A 40 10.04 1.91 -1.34
C PRO A 40 10.41 2.00 -2.84
N GLU A 41 11.70 2.06 -3.14
CA GLU A 41 12.18 2.00 -4.51
C GLU A 41 11.73 0.71 -5.20
N ARG A 42 11.78 -0.39 -4.48
CA ARG A 42 11.33 -1.70 -4.96
C ARG A 42 10.26 -2.27 -4.05
N LEU A 43 9.07 -2.44 -4.59
CA LEU A 43 7.95 -3.02 -3.86
C LEU A 43 7.93 -4.55 -4.04
N THR A 44 8.01 -5.26 -2.93
CA THR A 44 8.05 -6.73 -2.87
C THR A 44 6.89 -7.26 -2.03
N PRO A 45 6.59 -8.56 -2.08
CA PRO A 45 5.59 -9.16 -1.18
C PRO A 45 5.82 -8.88 0.31
N ASP A 46 7.08 -8.73 0.72
CA ASP A 46 7.45 -8.51 2.13
C ASP A 46 7.46 -7.03 2.55
N SER A 47 7.35 -6.12 1.59
CA SER A 47 7.37 -4.67 1.88
C SER A 47 6.30 -4.24 2.87
N PHE A 48 5.16 -4.94 2.89
CA PHE A 48 4.04 -4.62 3.80
C PHE A 48 4.24 -5.15 5.24
N LEU A 49 5.31 -5.89 5.51
CA LEU A 49 5.75 -6.15 6.89
C LEU A 49 6.10 -4.86 7.64
N ASP A 50 6.53 -3.83 6.94
CA ASP A 50 6.84 -2.52 7.51
C ASP A 50 5.62 -1.57 7.61
N GLY A 51 4.43 -2.10 7.33
CA GLY A 51 3.16 -1.39 7.32
C GLY A 51 2.72 -1.00 5.90
N MET A 52 1.70 -0.16 5.80
CA MET A 52 1.15 0.31 4.52
C MET A 52 2.09 1.34 3.87
N LEU A 53 3.21 0.90 3.28
CA LEU A 53 4.23 1.78 2.70
C LEU A 53 3.69 2.59 1.52
N VAL A 54 2.80 2.02 0.73
CA VAL A 54 2.11 2.69 -0.37
C VAL A 54 0.67 2.96 0.04
N CYS A 55 0.17 4.17 -0.18
CA CYS A 55 -1.26 4.44 -0.05
C CYS A 55 -2.01 3.66 -1.14
N HIS A 56 -3.11 2.97 -0.79
CA HIS A 56 -3.85 2.19 -1.79
C HIS A 56 -4.39 3.05 -2.94
N GLN A 57 -4.67 4.32 -2.71
CA GLN A 57 -5.09 5.28 -3.73
C GLN A 57 -3.96 5.72 -4.66
N SER A 58 -2.70 5.51 -4.25
CA SER A 58 -1.50 5.68 -5.10
C SER A 58 -0.94 4.33 -5.57
N PHE A 59 -1.80 3.33 -5.68
CA PHE A 59 -1.48 1.96 -6.06
C PHE A 59 -2.42 1.51 -7.19
N TYR A 60 -1.98 1.72 -8.43
CA TYR A 60 -2.76 1.41 -9.62
C TYR A 60 -2.44 0.02 -10.13
N VAL A 61 -3.47 -0.77 -10.32
CA VAL A 61 -3.37 -2.17 -10.72
C VAL A 61 -4.02 -2.35 -12.09
N ARG A 62 -3.36 -3.09 -12.96
CA ARG A 62 -3.93 -3.48 -14.24
C ARG A 62 -5.24 -4.26 -14.04
N THR A 63 -6.26 -3.92 -14.78
CA THR A 63 -7.63 -4.40 -14.54
C THR A 63 -7.78 -5.92 -14.61
N ASP A 64 -7.04 -6.58 -15.51
CA ASP A 64 -7.06 -8.04 -15.63
C ASP A 64 -6.50 -8.76 -14.38
N ILE A 65 -5.53 -8.14 -13.69
CA ILE A 65 -5.00 -8.63 -12.42
C ILE A 65 -5.98 -8.33 -11.28
N ALA A 66 -6.51 -7.10 -11.22
CA ALA A 66 -7.42 -6.67 -10.17
C ALA A 66 -8.73 -7.49 -10.14
N ARG A 67 -9.27 -7.84 -11.31
CA ARG A 67 -10.50 -8.66 -11.42
C ARG A 67 -10.35 -10.07 -10.88
N GLN A 68 -9.13 -10.59 -10.78
CA GLN A 68 -8.85 -11.93 -10.28
C GLN A 68 -8.57 -11.97 -8.78
N GLU A 69 -8.46 -10.80 -8.13
CA GLU A 69 -8.18 -10.65 -6.70
C GLU A 69 -9.14 -9.62 -6.11
N LEU A 70 -10.34 -10.04 -5.76
CA LEU A 70 -11.33 -9.14 -5.17
C LEU A 70 -11.00 -8.84 -3.70
N TYR A 71 -11.56 -7.76 -3.15
CA TYR A 71 -11.44 -7.44 -1.74
C TYR A 71 -12.04 -8.55 -0.87
N ASP A 72 -11.36 -8.88 0.23
CA ASP A 72 -11.91 -9.76 1.26
C ASP A 72 -12.79 -8.95 2.21
N LEU A 73 -14.11 -9.12 2.07
CA LEU A 73 -15.12 -8.37 2.83
C LEU A 73 -15.19 -8.75 4.32
N ARG A 74 -14.42 -9.73 4.78
CA ARG A 74 -14.25 -10.02 6.21
C ARG A 74 -13.47 -8.91 6.93
N TYR A 75 -12.67 -8.14 6.19
CA TYR A 75 -11.96 -6.99 6.71
C TYR A 75 -12.73 -5.71 6.45
N ARG A 76 -13.09 -5.00 7.53
CA ARG A 76 -13.89 -3.77 7.44
C ARG A 76 -13.04 -2.51 7.26
N TYR A 77 -11.85 -2.47 7.86
CA TYR A 77 -11.02 -1.27 7.95
C TYR A 77 -9.69 -1.39 7.20
N SER A 78 -9.29 -2.59 6.83
CA SER A 78 -7.97 -2.85 6.25
C SER A 78 -8.02 -3.86 5.09
N ALA A 79 -9.18 -3.97 4.42
CA ALA A 79 -9.34 -4.82 3.24
C ALA A 79 -8.39 -4.42 2.10
N ASP A 80 -8.10 -3.12 1.99
CA ASP A 80 -7.10 -2.55 1.07
C ASP A 80 -5.69 -3.06 1.35
N PHE A 81 -5.33 -3.19 2.63
CA PHE A 81 -4.03 -3.71 3.05
C PHE A 81 -3.84 -5.18 2.64
N ASP A 82 -4.84 -6.03 2.91
CA ASP A 82 -4.86 -7.43 2.48
C ASP A 82 -4.79 -7.54 0.94
N TRP A 83 -5.62 -6.76 0.26
CA TRP A 83 -5.71 -6.78 -1.19
C TRP A 83 -4.38 -6.39 -1.85
N CYS A 84 -3.71 -5.34 -1.38
CA CYS A 84 -2.40 -4.93 -1.90
C CYS A 84 -1.36 -6.05 -1.77
N ILE A 85 -1.32 -6.76 -0.63
CA ILE A 85 -0.40 -7.89 -0.43
C ILE A 85 -0.67 -9.00 -1.44
N ARG A 86 -1.94 -9.38 -1.64
CA ARG A 86 -2.33 -10.43 -2.59
C ARG A 86 -2.00 -10.05 -4.03
N ILE A 87 -2.27 -8.81 -4.42
CA ILE A 87 -1.96 -8.29 -5.76
C ILE A 87 -0.45 -8.31 -6.03
N ILE A 88 0.37 -7.85 -5.08
CA ILE A 88 1.83 -7.86 -5.23
C ILE A 88 2.33 -9.29 -5.36
N ARG A 89 1.86 -10.20 -4.52
CA ARG A 89 2.22 -11.63 -4.59
C ARG A 89 1.85 -12.25 -5.93
N ARG A 90 0.67 -11.92 -6.44
CA ARG A 90 0.22 -12.38 -7.75
C ARG A 90 1.11 -11.84 -8.87
N ALA A 91 1.33 -10.53 -8.91
CA ALA A 91 2.19 -9.91 -9.91
C ALA A 91 3.61 -10.51 -9.88
N THR A 92 4.20 -10.68 -8.69
CA THR A 92 5.53 -11.30 -8.51
C THR A 92 5.55 -12.74 -9.00
N ARG A 93 4.54 -13.54 -8.67
CA ARG A 93 4.44 -14.96 -9.09
C ARG A 93 4.32 -15.12 -10.61
N LEU A 94 3.66 -14.15 -11.25
CA LEU A 94 3.52 -14.12 -12.71
C LEU A 94 4.70 -13.46 -13.43
N GLY A 95 5.74 -13.03 -12.70
CA GLY A 95 6.90 -12.34 -13.27
C GLY A 95 6.59 -10.98 -13.90
N LEU A 96 5.46 -10.34 -13.48
CA LEU A 96 5.00 -9.09 -14.04
C LEU A 96 5.70 -7.89 -13.39
N LYS A 97 5.84 -6.81 -14.15
CA LYS A 97 6.52 -5.60 -13.69
C LYS A 97 5.68 -4.86 -12.63
N ILE A 98 6.36 -4.41 -11.58
CA ILE A 98 5.86 -3.52 -10.52
C ILE A 98 6.76 -2.29 -10.56
N VAL A 99 6.21 -1.11 -10.84
CA VAL A 99 6.99 0.08 -11.18
C VAL A 99 6.65 1.22 -10.21
N ASN A 100 7.70 1.77 -9.56
CA ASN A 100 7.61 3.03 -8.87
C ASN A 100 7.63 4.17 -9.89
N THR A 101 6.64 5.03 -9.86
CA THR A 101 6.55 6.18 -10.77
C THR A 101 7.40 7.36 -10.29
N HIS A 102 7.82 7.36 -9.02
CA HIS A 102 8.44 8.50 -8.32
C HIS A 102 7.58 9.77 -8.30
N LEU A 103 6.37 9.70 -8.81
CA LEU A 103 5.42 10.82 -8.87
C LEU A 103 4.48 10.82 -7.66
N VAL A 104 3.95 11.98 -7.34
CA VAL A 104 2.76 12.09 -6.50
C VAL A 104 1.55 11.72 -7.35
N LEU A 105 0.86 10.66 -6.95
CA LEU A 105 -0.28 10.11 -7.70
C LEU A 105 -1.62 10.51 -7.10
N THR A 106 -1.63 10.95 -5.83
CA THR A 106 -2.88 11.22 -5.11
C THR A 106 -2.68 12.28 -4.05
N ASP A 107 -3.61 13.22 -3.99
CA ASP A 107 -3.84 14.09 -2.86
C ASP A 107 -4.88 13.42 -1.94
N TYR A 108 -4.46 13.06 -0.73
CA TYR A 108 -5.26 12.33 0.24
C TYR A 108 -5.71 13.24 1.37
N LEU A 109 -7.01 13.31 1.61
CA LEU A 109 -7.57 14.07 2.73
C LEU A 109 -7.09 13.49 4.07
N ASN A 110 -6.51 14.34 4.92
CA ASN A 110 -5.90 13.91 6.18
C ASN A 110 -6.89 13.34 7.22
N GLU A 111 -8.19 13.44 6.97
CA GLU A 111 -9.28 12.95 7.84
C GLU A 111 -9.99 11.75 7.21
N GLY A 112 -9.59 10.53 7.55
CA GLY A 112 -10.18 9.30 7.04
C GLY A 112 -10.93 8.47 8.09
N LEU A 113 -11.79 7.53 7.64
CA LEU A 113 -12.51 6.57 8.48
C LEU A 113 -11.56 5.75 9.39
N THR A 114 -10.38 5.43 8.91
CA THR A 114 -9.34 4.69 9.63
C THR A 114 -8.81 5.46 10.84
N THR A 115 -8.78 6.79 10.77
CA THR A 115 -8.34 7.65 11.87
C THR A 115 -9.31 7.55 13.04
N ARG A 116 -10.62 7.51 12.76
CA ARG A 116 -11.68 7.39 13.79
C ARG A 116 -11.74 5.99 14.42
N ASN A 117 -11.35 4.94 13.68
CA ASN A 117 -11.41 3.53 14.10
C ASN A 117 -10.00 2.91 14.23
N HIS A 118 -9.04 3.69 14.70
CA HIS A 118 -7.62 3.35 14.69
C HIS A 118 -7.30 1.99 15.33
N ARG A 119 -7.86 1.70 16.52
CA ARG A 119 -7.61 0.43 17.22
C ARG A 119 -8.12 -0.79 16.46
N ALA A 120 -9.33 -0.71 15.90
CA ALA A 120 -9.92 -1.80 15.11
C ALA A 120 -9.11 -2.06 13.83
N SER A 121 -8.70 -1.00 13.14
CA SER A 121 -7.83 -1.10 11.96
C SER A 121 -6.46 -1.72 12.29
N LEU A 122 -5.85 -1.36 13.42
CA LEU A 122 -4.57 -1.96 13.85
C LEU A 122 -4.73 -3.45 14.13
N LEU A 123 -5.81 -3.87 14.79
CA LEU A 123 -6.07 -5.28 15.07
C LEU A 123 -6.32 -6.09 13.78
N GLU A 124 -7.06 -5.53 12.82
CA GLU A 124 -7.23 -6.16 11.51
C GLU A 124 -5.90 -6.30 10.78
N ARG A 125 -5.08 -5.25 10.74
CA ARG A 125 -3.74 -5.29 10.13
C ARG A 125 -2.83 -6.34 10.78
N PHE A 126 -2.87 -6.45 12.10
CA PHE A 126 -2.13 -7.50 12.80
C PHE A 126 -2.57 -8.89 12.34
N ARG A 127 -3.88 -9.15 12.25
CA ARG A 127 -4.43 -10.43 11.78
C ARG A 127 -4.05 -10.71 10.32
N ILE A 128 -4.13 -9.72 9.45
CA ILE A 128 -3.72 -9.81 8.05
C ILE A 128 -2.24 -10.14 7.95
N MET A 129 -1.39 -9.43 8.70
CA MET A 129 0.05 -9.71 8.71
C MET A 129 0.36 -11.10 9.25
N ALA A 130 -0.30 -11.54 10.33
CA ALA A 130 -0.14 -12.89 10.87
C ALA A 130 -0.57 -13.96 9.86
N TYR A 131 -1.62 -13.73 9.10
CA TYR A 131 -2.08 -14.63 8.03
C TYR A 131 -1.09 -14.71 6.87
N HIS A 132 -0.58 -13.56 6.41
CA HIS A 132 0.30 -13.51 5.23
C HIS A 132 1.76 -13.84 5.52
N TYR A 133 2.28 -13.49 6.68
CA TYR A 133 3.72 -13.56 7.01
C TYR A 133 4.03 -14.48 8.18
N GLY A 134 3.00 -14.98 8.88
CA GLY A 134 3.16 -15.78 10.10
C GLY A 134 3.23 -14.93 11.37
N TRP A 135 3.02 -15.60 12.49
CA TRP A 135 2.93 -14.94 13.81
C TRP A 135 4.26 -14.33 14.27
N ILE A 136 5.37 -15.06 14.10
CA ILE A 136 6.68 -14.62 14.60
C ILE A 136 7.14 -13.32 13.92
N PRO A 137 7.22 -13.21 12.58
CA PRO A 137 7.58 -11.96 11.92
C PRO A 137 6.63 -10.81 12.27
N THR A 138 5.34 -11.10 12.39
CA THR A 138 4.33 -10.10 12.72
C THR A 138 4.53 -9.53 14.12
N ILE A 139 4.76 -10.36 15.13
CA ILE A 139 5.01 -9.92 16.51
C ILE A 139 6.29 -9.09 16.59
N VAL A 140 7.38 -9.57 15.98
CA VAL A 140 8.66 -8.85 15.96
C VAL A 140 8.51 -7.45 15.36
N ARG A 141 7.78 -7.34 14.23
CA ARG A 141 7.54 -6.03 13.59
C ARG A 141 6.64 -5.12 14.42
N HIS A 142 5.64 -5.65 15.10
CA HIS A 142 4.79 -4.84 15.98
C HIS A 142 5.53 -4.34 17.22
N ILE A 143 6.40 -5.14 17.83
CA ILE A 143 7.30 -4.68 18.88
C ILE A 143 8.18 -3.52 18.36
N TRP A 144 8.76 -3.69 17.17
CA TRP A 144 9.55 -2.62 16.55
C TRP A 144 8.73 -1.35 16.30
N PHE A 145 7.47 -1.46 15.87
CA PHE A 145 6.61 -0.28 15.67
C PHE A 145 6.37 0.48 16.96
N VAL A 146 6.17 -0.25 18.09
CA VAL A 146 6.02 0.36 19.43
C VAL A 146 7.31 1.04 19.86
N VAL A 147 8.44 0.36 19.77
CA VAL A 147 9.77 0.92 20.11
C VAL A 147 10.05 2.18 19.32
N ARG A 148 9.84 2.14 17.99
CA ARG A 148 10.01 3.30 17.12
C ARG A 148 9.07 4.46 17.46
N ALA A 149 7.87 4.19 17.93
CA ALA A 149 6.91 5.22 18.35
C ALA A 149 7.34 5.91 19.66
N ILE A 150 8.02 5.17 20.55
CA ILE A 150 8.56 5.71 21.81
C ILE A 150 9.80 6.57 21.55
N ILE A 151 10.74 6.08 20.71
CA ILE A 151 12.00 6.77 20.41
C ILE A 151 11.78 8.09 19.63
N LYS A 152 10.69 8.19 18.85
CA LYS A 152 10.40 9.39 18.06
C LYS A 152 9.53 10.43 18.78
N LYS A 153 9.23 10.24 20.07
CA LYS A 153 8.64 11.25 20.94
C LYS A 153 9.74 12.11 21.56
#